data_88032a2b492df59ef1651ec1a2da8bf5
#
_entry.id   88032a2b492df59ef1651ec1a2da8bf5
#
_cell.length_a   1.000
_cell.length_b   1.000
_cell.length_c   1.000
_cell.angle_alpha   90.00
_cell.angle_beta   90.00
_cell.angle_gamma   90.00
#
_symmetry.space_group_name_H-M   'P 1'
#
loop_
_entity.id
_entity.type
_entity.pdbx_description
1 polymer ?
#
loop_
_entity_poly.entity_id
_entity_poly.type
_entity_poly.pdbx_seq_one_letter_code
_entity_poly.pdbx_strand_id
1 'polypeptide(L)'
;MEEKIWLSSPHMGGTEQKFVQEAFDTNWVAPLGPNVTGFENDLASFLRNNVHVAALSSGTAALHLGLILLGVQQDDEVICQSMTFSATVNPI
;
A
#
# COMPACT_ATOMS: atom_id res chain seq x y z
N MET A 1 36.10 -8.40 -5.49
CA MET A 1 35.04 -7.94 -4.50
C MET A 1 33.81 -8.78 -4.75
N GLU A 2 33.34 -9.47 -3.75
CA GLU A 2 32.07 -10.20 -3.87
C GLU A 2 30.93 -9.17 -3.96
N GLU A 3 30.12 -9.27 -5.00
CA GLU A 3 28.97 -8.40 -5.19
C GLU A 3 27.90 -8.78 -4.15
N LYS A 4 27.46 -7.82 -3.33
CA LYS A 4 26.47 -8.06 -2.29
C LYS A 4 25.10 -8.34 -2.90
N ILE A 5 24.57 -9.52 -2.66
CA ILE A 5 23.20 -9.89 -3.06
C ILE A 5 22.21 -9.36 -2.02
N TRP A 6 21.33 -8.46 -2.44
CA TRP A 6 20.27 -7.91 -1.61
C TRP A 6 19.04 -8.82 -1.65
N LEU A 7 18.37 -9.00 -0.52
CA LEU A 7 17.18 -9.82 -0.42
C LEU A 7 16.03 -9.27 -1.27
N SER A 8 15.79 -7.97 -1.19
CA SER A 8 14.85 -7.26 -2.06
C SER A 8 15.31 -5.81 -2.19
N SER A 9 15.69 -5.42 -3.39
CA SER A 9 16.01 -4.02 -3.69
C SER A 9 14.79 -3.33 -4.30
N PRO A 10 14.59 -2.03 -4.01
CA PRO A 10 13.55 -1.26 -4.67
C PRO A 10 13.74 -1.26 -6.18
N HIS A 11 12.66 -1.39 -6.91
CA HIS A 11 12.66 -1.23 -8.36
C HIS A 11 12.16 0.18 -8.71
N MET A 12 12.91 0.85 -9.58
CA MET A 12 12.55 2.17 -10.09
C MET A 12 12.14 2.05 -11.55
N GLY A 13 10.91 2.43 -11.87
CA GLY A 13 10.35 2.36 -13.23
C GLY A 13 10.82 3.48 -14.14
N GLY A 14 11.35 4.58 -13.55
CA GLY A 14 11.87 5.74 -14.26
C GLY A 14 10.89 6.91 -14.40
N THR A 15 9.63 6.74 -14.02
CA THR A 15 8.60 7.79 -14.09
C THR A 15 8.27 8.42 -12.73
N GLU A 16 8.78 7.85 -11.64
CA GLU A 16 8.45 8.25 -10.27
C GLU A 16 8.77 9.71 -9.99
N GLN A 17 9.96 10.15 -10.41
CA GLN A 17 10.39 11.54 -10.23
C GLN A 17 9.49 12.56 -10.94
N LYS A 18 8.89 12.16 -12.08
CA LYS A 18 7.95 13.03 -12.80
C LYS A 18 6.71 13.31 -11.94
N PHE A 19 6.14 12.29 -11.30
CA PHE A 19 4.98 12.47 -10.41
C PHE A 19 5.33 13.25 -9.15
N VAL A 20 6.52 13.04 -8.59
CA VAL A 20 7.01 13.83 -7.46
C VAL A 20 7.15 15.30 -7.86
N GLN A 21 7.79 15.58 -8.99
CA GLN A 21 7.96 16.96 -9.47
C GLN A 21 6.62 17.64 -9.75
N GLU A 22 5.68 16.94 -10.39
CA GLU A 22 4.33 17.43 -10.65
C GLU A 22 3.58 17.79 -9.36
N ALA A 23 3.73 16.97 -8.31
CA ALA A 23 3.11 17.26 -7.02
C ALA A 23 3.65 18.56 -6.40
N PHE A 24 4.95 18.83 -6.53
CA PHE A 24 5.55 20.08 -6.07
C PHE A 24 5.14 21.27 -6.94
N ASP A 25 5.17 21.13 -8.26
CA ASP A 25 4.83 22.19 -9.21
C ASP A 25 3.37 22.64 -9.09
N THR A 26 2.49 21.72 -8.74
CA THR A 26 1.05 21.97 -8.59
C THR A 26 0.62 22.19 -7.13
N ASN A 27 1.57 22.18 -6.19
CA ASN A 27 1.34 22.33 -4.74
C ASN A 27 0.43 21.23 -4.13
N TRP A 28 0.44 20.05 -4.71
CA TRP A 28 -0.27 18.87 -4.19
C TRP A 28 0.62 17.97 -3.32
N VAL A 29 1.36 18.57 -2.40
CA VAL A 29 2.13 17.86 -1.37
C VAL A 29 1.23 17.65 -0.15
N ALA A 30 0.26 16.77 -0.28
CA ALA A 30 -0.78 16.51 0.71
C ALA A 30 -1.18 15.03 0.71
N PRO A 31 -1.81 14.51 1.77
CA PRO A 31 -2.28 13.13 1.81
C PRO A 31 -3.45 12.83 0.85
N LEU A 32 -4.03 13.86 0.24
CA LEU A 32 -5.03 13.78 -0.81
C LEU A 32 -4.50 14.47 -2.06
N GLY A 33 -5.12 14.22 -3.21
CA GLY A 33 -4.77 14.93 -4.44
C GLY A 33 -4.88 14.06 -5.69
N PRO A 34 -4.55 14.64 -6.86
CA PRO A 34 -4.71 13.98 -8.16
C PRO A 34 -3.97 12.64 -8.26
N ASN A 35 -2.77 12.54 -7.71
CA ASN A 35 -1.98 11.30 -7.76
C ASN A 35 -2.61 10.17 -6.93
N VAL A 36 -3.16 10.48 -5.76
CA VAL A 36 -3.87 9.50 -4.92
C VAL A 36 -5.13 9.02 -5.64
N THR A 37 -5.95 9.95 -6.12
CA THR A 37 -7.18 9.63 -6.85
C THR A 37 -6.88 8.87 -8.14
N GLY A 38 -5.83 9.24 -8.86
CA GLY A 38 -5.38 8.54 -10.07
C GLY A 38 -4.99 7.10 -9.77
N PHE A 39 -4.18 6.87 -8.74
CA PHE A 39 -3.79 5.53 -8.30
C PHE A 39 -5.00 4.65 -7.94
N GLU A 40 -5.95 5.19 -7.17
CA GLU A 40 -7.15 4.45 -6.78
C GLU A 40 -8.01 4.06 -7.99
N ASN A 41 -8.20 4.99 -8.94
CA ASN A 41 -8.96 4.75 -10.16
C ASN A 41 -8.29 3.75 -11.11
N ASP A 42 -6.98 3.87 -11.29
CA ASP A 42 -6.21 2.97 -12.15
C ASP A 42 -6.23 1.55 -11.62
N LEU A 43 -6.06 1.39 -10.31
CA LEU A 43 -6.10 0.08 -9.68
C LEU A 43 -7.51 -0.52 -9.70
N ALA A 44 -8.55 0.26 -9.46
CA ALA A 44 -9.94 -0.18 -9.57
C ALA A 44 -10.26 -0.64 -11.00
N SER A 45 -9.78 0.11 -12.01
CA SER A 45 -9.95 -0.22 -13.42
C SER A 45 -9.20 -1.51 -13.80
N PHE A 46 -8.00 -1.69 -13.28
CA PHE A 46 -7.21 -2.91 -13.49
C PHE A 46 -7.90 -4.15 -12.93
N LEU A 47 -8.51 -4.05 -11.76
CA LEU A 47 -9.19 -5.16 -11.08
C LEU A 47 -10.53 -5.56 -11.74
N ARG A 48 -11.13 -4.74 -12.57
CA ARG A 48 -12.28 -5.01 -13.46
C ARG A 48 -13.60 -5.48 -12.80
N ASN A 49 -13.77 -5.45 -11.50
CA ASN A 49 -14.91 -6.07 -10.83
C ASN A 49 -15.80 -5.09 -10.07
N ASN A 50 -15.94 -3.86 -10.53
CA ASN A 50 -16.72 -2.83 -9.84
C ASN A 50 -16.33 -2.72 -8.35
N VAL A 51 -15.03 -2.71 -8.11
CA VAL A 51 -14.42 -2.61 -6.79
C VAL A 51 -14.11 -1.16 -6.44
N HIS A 52 -14.08 -0.87 -5.15
CA HIS A 52 -13.57 0.39 -4.63
C HIS A 52 -12.15 0.18 -4.11
N VAL A 53 -11.28 1.14 -4.36
CA VAL A 53 -9.89 1.14 -3.90
C VAL A 53 -9.68 2.35 -3.01
N ALA A 54 -9.03 2.15 -1.89
CA ALA A 54 -8.58 3.21 -1.00
C ALA A 54 -7.07 3.10 -0.80
N ALA A 55 -6.34 4.15 -1.13
CA ALA A 55 -4.91 4.24 -0.87
C ALA A 55 -4.67 4.56 0.61
N LEU A 56 -3.81 3.77 1.25
CA LEU A 56 -3.45 3.92 2.65
C LEU A 56 -1.95 4.19 2.81
N SER A 57 -1.55 4.67 3.97
CA SER A 57 -0.16 5.07 4.25
C SER A 57 0.84 3.92 4.26
N SER A 58 0.37 2.68 4.48
CA SER A 58 1.24 1.49 4.54
C SER A 58 0.43 0.20 4.40
N GLY A 59 1.12 -0.91 4.08
CA GLY A 59 0.53 -2.24 4.11
C GLY A 59 0.04 -2.66 5.50
N THR A 60 0.70 -2.23 6.56
CA THR A 60 0.25 -2.43 7.95
C THR A 60 -1.11 -1.77 8.20
N ALA A 61 -1.28 -0.53 7.74
CA ALA A 61 -2.56 0.18 7.83
C ALA A 61 -3.66 -0.53 7.02
N ALA A 62 -3.32 -1.08 5.85
CA ALA A 62 -4.26 -1.84 5.03
C ALA A 62 -4.72 -3.12 5.72
N LEU A 63 -3.80 -3.88 6.33
CA LEU A 63 -4.15 -5.08 7.11
C LEU A 63 -5.03 -4.74 8.31
N HIS A 64 -4.68 -3.71 9.05
CA HIS A 64 -5.46 -3.26 10.21
C HIS A 64 -6.88 -2.84 9.81
N LEU A 65 -7.01 -2.00 8.78
CA LEU A 65 -8.33 -1.60 8.28
C LEU A 65 -9.13 -2.80 7.74
N GLY A 66 -8.47 -3.75 7.07
CA GLY A 66 -9.10 -4.98 6.60
C GLY A 66 -9.72 -5.80 7.73
N LEU A 67 -9.01 -5.98 8.85
CA LEU A 67 -9.52 -6.68 10.02
C LEU A 67 -10.72 -5.95 10.65
N ILE A 68 -10.67 -4.62 10.73
CA ILE A 68 -11.79 -3.80 11.22
C ILE A 68 -13.02 -3.98 10.32
N LEU A 69 -12.85 -3.92 8.99
CA LEU A 69 -13.94 -4.09 8.03
C LEU A 69 -14.56 -5.49 8.06
N LEU A 70 -13.75 -6.52 8.39
CA LEU A 70 -14.23 -7.88 8.60
C LEU A 70 -14.92 -8.07 9.95
N GLY A 71 -14.90 -7.08 10.82
CA GLY A 71 -15.54 -7.12 12.13
C GLY A 71 -14.78 -7.95 13.16
N VAL A 72 -13.49 -8.17 12.98
CA VAL A 72 -12.64 -8.90 13.95
C VAL A 72 -12.60 -8.14 15.26
N GLN A 73 -12.83 -8.84 16.37
CA GLN A 73 -12.93 -8.29 17.71
C GLN A 73 -12.03 -9.04 18.69
N GLN A 74 -11.96 -8.54 19.91
CA GLN A 74 -11.27 -9.23 21.00
C GLN A 74 -11.81 -10.66 21.17
N ASP A 75 -10.92 -11.61 21.41
CA ASP A 75 -11.17 -13.06 21.56
C ASP A 75 -11.45 -13.79 20.22
N ASP A 76 -11.41 -13.13 19.07
CA ASP A 76 -11.42 -13.78 17.77
C ASP A 76 -10.05 -14.40 17.43
N GLU A 77 -10.07 -15.52 16.72
CA GLU A 77 -8.87 -16.20 16.23
C GLU A 77 -8.61 -15.83 14.76
N VAL A 78 -7.39 -15.36 14.47
CA VAL A 78 -6.97 -15.01 13.11
C VAL A 78 -5.81 -15.91 12.69
N ILE A 79 -6.01 -16.68 11.62
CA ILE A 79 -4.97 -17.57 11.08
C ILE A 79 -4.03 -16.76 10.19
N CYS A 80 -2.73 -16.84 10.45
CA CYS A 80 -1.69 -16.24 9.61
C CYS A 80 -0.49 -17.18 9.47
N GLN A 81 0.35 -16.92 8.46
CA GLN A 81 1.58 -17.68 8.26
C GLN A 81 2.66 -17.21 9.24
N SER A 82 3.59 -18.13 9.59
CA SER A 82 4.72 -17.83 10.49
C SER A 82 5.90 -17.16 9.77
N MET A 83 6.11 -17.45 8.49
CA MET A 83 7.16 -16.83 7.68
C MET A 83 6.59 -15.60 6.97
N THR A 84 6.53 -14.48 7.68
CA THR A 84 6.01 -13.23 7.16
C THR A 84 6.59 -12.04 7.92
N PHE A 85 6.38 -10.86 7.41
CA PHE A 85 6.72 -9.62 8.10
C PHE A 85 5.83 -9.46 9.35
N SER A 86 6.39 -8.94 10.44
CA SER A 86 5.66 -8.79 11.73
C SER A 86 4.38 -7.97 11.60
N ALA A 87 4.32 -7.09 10.61
CA ALA A 87 3.12 -6.31 10.29
C ALA A 87 1.89 -7.17 9.92
N THR A 88 2.06 -8.46 9.61
CA THR A 88 0.93 -9.37 9.37
C THR A 88 0.19 -9.71 10.66
N VAL A 89 0.89 -9.79 11.79
CA VAL A 89 0.31 -10.16 13.09
C VAL A 89 0.07 -8.96 14.01
N ASN A 90 0.84 -7.89 13.87
CA ASN A 90 0.73 -6.73 14.76
C ASN A 90 -0.67 -6.06 14.77
N PRO A 91 -1.43 -6.03 13.66
CA PRO A 91 -2.78 -5.46 13.65
C PRO A 91 -3.85 -6.36 14.31
N ILE A 92 -3.55 -7.64 14.50
CA ILE A 92 -4.45 -8.60 15.14
C ILE A 92 -4.57 -8.31 16.63
#